data_c43e9817f4c1bfab60849950c23dc3af
#
_entry.id   c43e9817f4c1bfab60849950c23dc3af
#
_cell.length_a   1.000
_cell.length_b   1.000
_cell.length_c   1.000
_cell.angle_alpha   90.00
_cell.angle_beta   90.00
_cell.angle_gamma   90.00
#
_symmetry.space_group_name_H-M   'P 1'
#
loop_
_entity.id
_entity.type
_entity.pdbx_description
1 polymer ?
#
loop_
_entity_poly.entity_id
_entity_poly.type
_entity_poly.pdbx_seq_one_letter_code
_entity_poly.pdbx_strand_id
1 'polypeptide(L)'
;IKIGACGEMNLRAEDSRKLLIKVVGTENYLTQSKLTQLFRAFLMTKIKTYLARSIRESKISIFEIDEHLQELSENLHKMLIDDFADYGVALERFFVTTIVKPDGDSAYEKFKSLHFRQYADIAEAKLRQQVGIIDQQTEAQKMVIESQALAQKRAQEGYTYQQERGFDVAHDVARNE
;
A
#
# COMPACT_ATOMS: atom_id res chain seq x y z
N ILE A 1 -0.01 -6.34 -19.39
CA ILE A 1 -1.38 -5.99 -18.95
C ILE A 1 -1.72 -4.64 -19.57
N LYS A 2 -2.85 -4.54 -20.28
CA LYS A 2 -3.34 -3.28 -20.83
C LYS A 2 -4.30 -2.66 -19.83
N ILE A 3 -4.07 -1.40 -19.46
CA ILE A 3 -4.97 -0.63 -18.60
C ILE A 3 -5.51 0.58 -19.37
N GLY A 4 -6.73 1.00 -19.06
CA GLY A 4 -7.31 2.25 -19.52
C GLY A 4 -7.30 3.27 -18.37
N ALA A 5 -7.30 4.55 -18.72
CA ALA A 5 -7.47 5.62 -17.75
C ALA A 5 -8.48 6.63 -18.28
N CYS A 6 -9.35 7.09 -17.38
CA CYS A 6 -10.27 8.21 -17.63
C CYS A 6 -9.96 9.33 -16.67
N GLY A 7 -10.16 10.56 -17.11
CA GLY A 7 -9.87 11.73 -16.29
C GLY A 7 -10.45 13.01 -16.87
N GLU A 8 -10.36 14.06 -16.09
CA GLU A 8 -10.82 15.39 -16.42
C GLU A 8 -9.70 16.41 -16.23
N MET A 9 -9.70 17.45 -17.04
CA MET A 9 -8.75 18.55 -16.91
C MET A 9 -9.40 19.89 -17.23
N ASN A 10 -8.90 20.93 -16.58
CA ASN A 10 -9.27 22.31 -16.85
C ASN A 10 -8.07 23.04 -17.44
N LEU A 11 -8.29 23.63 -18.61
CA LEU A 11 -7.28 24.39 -19.33
C LEU A 11 -7.68 25.86 -19.41
N ARG A 12 -6.72 26.76 -19.26
CA ARG A 12 -6.87 28.20 -19.46
C ARG A 12 -5.81 28.71 -20.43
N ALA A 13 -6.18 29.49 -21.40
CA ALA A 13 -5.21 30.18 -22.24
C ALA A 13 -4.47 31.23 -21.37
N GLU A 14 -3.13 31.07 -21.28
CA GLU A 14 -2.27 31.96 -20.51
C GLU A 14 -1.47 32.90 -21.44
N ASP A 15 -0.87 32.36 -22.48
CA ASP A 15 -0.16 33.09 -23.52
C ASP A 15 -0.83 32.86 -24.88
N SER A 16 -1.73 33.76 -25.25
CA SER A 16 -2.50 33.69 -26.50
C SER A 16 -1.58 33.70 -27.73
N ARG A 17 -0.46 34.42 -27.68
CA ARG A 17 0.49 34.49 -28.78
C ARG A 17 1.21 33.16 -29.01
N LYS A 18 1.64 32.55 -27.93
CA LYS A 18 2.27 31.22 -27.94
C LYS A 18 1.31 30.14 -28.43
N LEU A 19 0.05 30.22 -27.95
CA LEU A 19 -1.02 29.31 -28.35
C LEU A 19 -1.32 29.43 -29.85
N LEU A 20 -1.45 30.65 -30.35
CA LEU A 20 -1.68 30.89 -31.79
C LEU A 20 -0.51 30.35 -32.63
N ILE A 21 0.70 30.65 -32.29
CA ILE A 21 1.88 30.21 -33.06
C ILE A 21 2.00 28.68 -33.07
N LYS A 22 1.83 28.01 -31.92
CA LYS A 22 2.09 26.58 -31.81
C LYS A 22 0.89 25.71 -32.19
N VAL A 23 -0.33 26.19 -32.04
CA VAL A 23 -1.55 25.42 -32.25
C VAL A 23 -2.26 25.77 -33.55
N VAL A 24 -2.39 27.06 -33.83
CA VAL A 24 -3.11 27.50 -35.05
C VAL A 24 -2.20 27.40 -36.27
N GLY A 25 -0.91 27.73 -36.10
CA GLY A 25 0.05 27.70 -37.19
C GLY A 25 -0.35 28.60 -38.35
N THR A 26 -0.54 28.05 -39.55
CA THR A 26 -0.95 28.74 -40.77
C THR A 26 -2.45 28.77 -40.98
N GLU A 27 -3.24 28.21 -40.08
CA GLU A 27 -4.70 28.22 -40.21
C GLU A 27 -5.31 29.52 -39.70
N ASN A 28 -6.36 30.01 -40.39
CA ASN A 28 -6.96 31.29 -40.08
C ASN A 28 -7.94 31.27 -38.89
N TYR A 29 -8.27 30.09 -38.38
CA TYR A 29 -9.21 29.92 -37.26
C TYR A 29 -8.93 28.66 -36.44
N LEU A 30 -9.23 28.75 -35.17
CA LEU A 30 -9.12 27.66 -34.22
C LEU A 30 -10.52 27.30 -33.72
N THR A 31 -10.96 26.08 -34.00
CA THR A 31 -12.22 25.55 -33.46
C THR A 31 -11.94 24.78 -32.14
N GLN A 32 -12.94 24.79 -31.27
CA GLN A 32 -12.87 23.99 -30.03
C GLN A 32 -12.61 22.50 -30.31
N SER A 33 -13.20 21.98 -31.39
CA SER A 33 -13.00 20.56 -31.79
C SER A 33 -11.56 20.29 -32.16
N LYS A 34 -10.90 21.15 -32.94
CA LYS A 34 -9.48 21.01 -33.30
C LYS A 34 -8.57 21.09 -32.09
N LEU A 35 -8.82 22.03 -31.19
CA LEU A 35 -8.08 22.19 -29.94
C LEU A 35 -8.19 20.93 -29.08
N THR A 36 -9.41 20.42 -28.91
CA THR A 36 -9.67 19.19 -28.17
C THR A 36 -8.96 17.99 -28.79
N GLN A 37 -8.99 17.86 -30.11
CA GLN A 37 -8.32 16.76 -30.81
C GLN A 37 -6.81 16.82 -30.64
N LEU A 38 -6.21 18.00 -30.75
CA LEU A 38 -4.77 18.20 -30.58
C LEU A 38 -4.32 17.85 -29.16
N PHE A 39 -4.99 18.40 -28.16
CA PHE A 39 -4.64 18.11 -26.77
C PHE A 39 -4.94 16.67 -26.37
N ARG A 40 -5.97 16.06 -26.96
CA ARG A 40 -6.22 14.61 -26.77
C ARG A 40 -5.07 13.77 -27.29
N ALA A 41 -4.59 14.04 -28.51
CA ALA A 41 -3.46 13.30 -29.09
C ALA A 41 -2.18 13.50 -28.28
N PHE A 42 -1.91 14.74 -27.87
CA PHE A 42 -0.80 15.10 -27.01
C PHE A 42 -0.84 14.36 -25.65
N LEU A 43 -1.98 14.41 -24.97
CA LEU A 43 -2.19 13.70 -23.70
C LEU A 43 -2.02 12.20 -23.85
N MET A 44 -2.60 11.58 -24.88
CA MET A 44 -2.47 10.14 -25.10
C MET A 44 -1.03 9.67 -25.23
N THR A 45 -0.16 10.54 -25.74
CA THR A 45 1.28 10.26 -25.86
C THR A 45 2.00 10.43 -24.51
N LYS A 46 1.78 11.55 -23.83
CA LYS A 46 2.47 11.91 -22.59
C LYS A 46 1.97 11.11 -21.39
N ILE A 47 0.66 10.97 -21.24
CA ILE A 47 0.06 10.26 -20.09
C ILE A 47 0.52 8.81 -20.03
N LYS A 48 0.61 8.10 -21.16
CA LYS A 48 1.10 6.71 -21.14
C LYS A 48 2.47 6.58 -20.47
N THR A 49 3.37 7.47 -20.83
CA THR A 49 4.73 7.48 -20.29
C THR A 49 4.76 7.92 -18.83
N TYR A 50 4.05 8.99 -18.49
CA TYR A 50 4.04 9.57 -17.15
C TYR A 50 3.29 8.69 -16.15
N LEU A 51 2.16 8.11 -16.56
CA LEU A 51 1.42 7.16 -15.73
C LEU A 51 2.26 5.90 -15.41
N ALA A 52 2.89 5.32 -16.44
CA ALA A 52 3.76 4.16 -16.25
C ALA A 52 4.95 4.48 -15.33
N ARG A 53 5.51 5.67 -15.47
CA ARG A 53 6.61 6.15 -14.62
C ARG A 53 6.13 6.36 -13.18
N SER A 54 5.01 7.04 -12.99
CA SER A 54 4.45 7.33 -11.66
C SER A 54 4.12 6.05 -10.90
N ILE A 55 3.44 5.09 -11.53
CA ILE A 55 3.14 3.78 -10.94
C ILE A 55 4.41 3.05 -10.50
N ARG A 56 5.47 3.10 -11.33
CA ARG A 56 6.74 2.44 -11.01
C ARG A 56 7.49 3.13 -9.87
N GLU A 57 7.53 4.46 -9.85
CA GLU A 57 8.24 5.24 -8.84
C GLU A 57 7.55 5.16 -7.47
N SER A 58 6.22 5.24 -7.45
CA SER A 58 5.42 5.10 -6.22
C SER A 58 5.25 3.64 -5.78
N LYS A 59 5.73 2.65 -6.57
CA LYS A 59 5.57 1.21 -6.30
C LYS A 59 4.12 0.78 -6.05
N ILE A 60 3.19 1.47 -6.67
CA ILE A 60 1.75 1.22 -6.51
C ILE A 60 1.39 -0.09 -7.22
N SER A 61 0.71 -0.99 -6.51
CA SER A 61 0.14 -2.19 -7.10
C SER A 61 -1.03 -1.82 -8.03
N ILE A 62 -1.09 -2.44 -9.21
CA ILE A 62 -2.22 -2.26 -10.13
C ILE A 62 -3.57 -2.66 -9.50
N PHE A 63 -3.54 -3.52 -8.49
CA PHE A 63 -4.73 -4.00 -7.79
C PHE A 63 -5.25 -2.99 -6.76
N GLU A 64 -4.37 -2.14 -6.24
CA GLU A 64 -4.64 -1.11 -5.23
C GLU A 64 -4.65 0.31 -5.81
N ILE A 65 -4.49 0.44 -7.14
CA ILE A 65 -4.31 1.73 -7.82
C ILE A 65 -5.49 2.69 -7.61
N ASP A 66 -6.70 2.17 -7.35
CA ASP A 66 -7.88 2.99 -7.11
C ASP A 66 -7.78 3.78 -5.79
N GLU A 67 -7.03 3.29 -4.82
CA GLU A 67 -6.77 3.98 -3.55
C GLU A 67 -5.77 5.13 -3.72
N HIS A 68 -4.99 5.12 -4.80
CA HIS A 68 -3.93 6.08 -5.10
C HIS A 68 -4.26 7.07 -6.21
N LEU A 69 -5.54 7.16 -6.64
CA LEU A 69 -5.93 8.04 -7.76
C LEU A 69 -5.61 9.50 -7.51
N GLN A 70 -5.72 9.97 -6.27
CA GLN A 70 -5.37 11.35 -5.93
C GLN A 70 -3.88 11.60 -6.08
N GLU A 71 -3.03 10.74 -5.51
CA GLU A 71 -1.56 10.84 -5.62
C GLU A 71 -1.11 10.79 -7.09
N LEU A 72 -1.68 9.88 -7.87
CA LEU A 72 -1.42 9.78 -9.31
C LEU A 72 -1.83 11.05 -10.05
N SER A 73 -2.98 11.63 -9.72
CA SER A 73 -3.48 12.88 -10.31
C SER A 73 -2.52 14.04 -10.05
N GLU A 74 -2.06 14.19 -8.81
CA GLU A 74 -1.13 15.23 -8.41
C GLU A 74 0.24 15.08 -9.09
N ASN A 75 0.76 13.84 -9.15
CA ASN A 75 2.04 13.55 -9.81
C ASN A 75 1.96 13.81 -11.32
N LEU A 76 0.88 13.36 -11.97
CA LEU A 76 0.66 13.61 -13.39
C LEU A 76 0.45 15.09 -13.68
N HIS A 77 -0.27 15.82 -12.83
CA HIS A 77 -0.46 17.27 -12.95
C HIS A 77 0.89 18.00 -12.94
N LYS A 78 1.75 17.71 -11.97
CA LYS A 78 3.10 18.29 -11.89
C LYS A 78 3.96 18.02 -13.13
N MET A 79 3.88 16.81 -13.69
CA MET A 79 4.64 16.46 -14.89
C MET A 79 4.10 17.12 -16.17
N LEU A 80 2.79 17.41 -16.21
CA LEU A 80 2.12 17.95 -17.39
C LEU A 80 2.10 19.48 -17.44
N ILE A 81 2.26 20.18 -16.31
CA ILE A 81 2.20 21.64 -16.25
C ILE A 81 3.16 22.28 -17.27
N ASP A 82 4.41 21.89 -17.26
CA ASP A 82 5.43 22.45 -18.15
C ASP A 82 5.14 22.12 -19.62
N ASP A 83 4.68 20.93 -19.89
CA ASP A 83 4.31 20.49 -21.22
C ASP A 83 3.16 21.34 -21.81
N PHE A 84 2.16 21.73 -21.00
CA PHE A 84 1.04 22.60 -21.40
C PHE A 84 1.50 24.07 -21.51
N ALA A 85 2.36 24.53 -20.59
CA ALA A 85 2.92 25.89 -20.62
C ALA A 85 3.70 26.14 -21.91
N ASP A 86 4.30 25.11 -22.50
CA ASP A 86 4.98 25.19 -23.79
C ASP A 86 4.03 25.53 -24.97
N TYR A 87 2.77 25.25 -24.82
CA TYR A 87 1.71 25.63 -25.78
C TYR A 87 1.00 26.95 -25.42
N GLY A 88 1.43 27.63 -24.36
CA GLY A 88 0.80 28.85 -23.87
C GLY A 88 -0.53 28.60 -23.13
N VAL A 89 -0.70 27.41 -22.59
CA VAL A 89 -1.89 26.97 -21.87
C VAL A 89 -1.52 26.61 -20.43
N ALA A 90 -2.25 27.16 -19.46
CA ALA A 90 -2.16 26.75 -18.07
C ALA A 90 -3.06 25.54 -17.82
N LEU A 91 -2.47 24.48 -17.24
CA LEU A 91 -3.21 23.33 -16.74
C LEU A 91 -3.63 23.61 -15.31
N GLU A 92 -4.86 24.10 -15.11
CA GLU A 92 -5.33 24.49 -13.78
C GLU A 92 -5.68 23.29 -12.90
N ARG A 93 -6.32 22.28 -13.48
CA ARG A 93 -6.71 21.07 -12.78
C ARG A 93 -6.53 19.86 -13.67
N PHE A 94 -6.11 18.78 -13.06
CA PHE A 94 -5.98 17.48 -13.71
C PHE A 94 -6.36 16.38 -12.72
N PHE A 95 -7.33 15.55 -13.08
CA PHE A 95 -7.78 14.44 -12.24
C PHE A 95 -7.86 13.17 -13.05
N VAL A 96 -7.30 12.09 -12.51
CA VAL A 96 -7.60 10.74 -12.95
C VAL A 96 -8.81 10.26 -12.16
N THR A 97 -9.92 10.05 -12.84
CA THR A 97 -11.18 9.65 -12.20
C THR A 97 -11.31 8.14 -12.05
N THR A 98 -10.78 7.39 -13.01
CA THR A 98 -10.91 5.94 -13.04
C THR A 98 -9.75 5.30 -13.79
N ILE A 99 -9.26 4.19 -13.27
CA ILE A 99 -8.35 3.28 -13.98
C ILE A 99 -9.11 2.00 -14.32
N VAL A 100 -9.32 1.77 -15.62
CA VAL A 100 -10.00 0.58 -16.10
C VAL A 100 -9.00 -0.58 -16.17
N LYS A 101 -9.30 -1.63 -15.43
CA LYS A 101 -8.52 -2.87 -15.38
C LYS A 101 -9.07 -3.85 -16.42
N PRO A 102 -8.24 -4.72 -17.00
CA PRO A 102 -8.68 -5.68 -18.01
C PRO A 102 -9.33 -6.91 -17.35
N ASP A 103 -10.47 -6.72 -16.72
CA ASP A 103 -11.25 -7.80 -16.14
C ASP A 103 -11.62 -8.83 -17.22
N GLY A 104 -11.38 -10.12 -16.95
CA GLY A 104 -11.56 -11.20 -17.91
C GLY A 104 -10.31 -11.55 -18.76
N ASP A 105 -9.22 -10.81 -18.65
CA ASP A 105 -7.93 -11.23 -19.21
C ASP A 105 -7.31 -12.32 -18.35
N SER A 106 -7.01 -13.48 -18.94
CA SER A 106 -6.53 -14.66 -18.21
C SER A 106 -5.19 -14.42 -17.48
N ALA A 107 -4.32 -13.58 -18.04
CA ALA A 107 -3.07 -13.23 -17.40
C ALA A 107 -3.31 -12.29 -16.20
N TYR A 108 -4.20 -11.32 -16.35
CA TYR A 108 -4.60 -10.42 -15.27
C TYR A 108 -5.21 -11.18 -14.10
N GLU A 109 -6.15 -12.09 -14.36
CA GLU A 109 -6.82 -12.89 -13.32
C GLU A 109 -5.83 -13.82 -12.58
N LYS A 110 -4.83 -14.38 -13.27
CA LYS A 110 -3.76 -15.14 -12.64
C LYS A 110 -2.92 -14.26 -11.69
N PHE A 111 -2.50 -13.08 -12.12
CA PHE A 111 -1.74 -12.16 -11.28
C PHE A 111 -2.57 -11.66 -10.10
N LYS A 112 -3.85 -11.39 -10.31
CA LYS A 112 -4.81 -11.01 -9.27
C LYS A 112 -4.91 -12.09 -8.19
N SER A 113 -5.10 -13.34 -8.60
CA SER A 113 -5.18 -14.47 -7.66
C SER A 113 -3.89 -14.69 -6.89
N LEU A 114 -2.72 -14.53 -7.53
CA LEU A 114 -1.42 -14.61 -6.87
C LEU A 114 -1.22 -13.48 -5.85
N HIS A 115 -1.57 -12.25 -6.22
CA HIS A 115 -1.45 -11.10 -5.33
C HIS A 115 -2.30 -11.28 -4.06
N PHE A 116 -3.57 -11.66 -4.21
CA PHE A 116 -4.45 -11.90 -3.06
C PHE A 116 -3.99 -13.09 -2.21
N ARG A 117 -3.45 -14.14 -2.82
CA ARG A 117 -2.89 -15.27 -2.08
C ARG A 117 -1.68 -14.86 -1.26
N GLN A 118 -0.73 -14.11 -1.83
CA GLN A 118 0.40 -13.57 -1.09
C GLN A 118 -0.03 -12.68 0.07
N TYR A 119 -1.06 -11.86 -0.13
CA TYR A 119 -1.59 -11.00 0.91
C TYR A 119 -2.22 -11.82 2.05
N ALA A 120 -2.98 -12.87 1.71
CA ALA A 120 -3.55 -13.79 2.67
C ALA A 120 -2.47 -14.56 3.45
N ASP A 121 -1.45 -15.06 2.77
CA ASP A 121 -0.33 -15.80 3.38
C ASP A 121 0.46 -14.92 4.35
N ILE A 122 0.71 -13.65 3.99
CA ILE A 122 1.38 -12.68 4.87
C ILE A 122 0.51 -12.35 6.09
N ALA A 123 -0.80 -12.16 5.90
CA ALA A 123 -1.73 -11.88 6.98
C ALA A 123 -1.82 -13.07 7.95
N GLU A 124 -1.89 -14.29 7.42
CA GLU A 124 -1.89 -15.52 8.21
C GLU A 124 -0.59 -15.71 8.99
N ALA A 125 0.56 -15.46 8.36
CA ALA A 125 1.86 -15.53 9.03
C ALA A 125 1.98 -14.51 10.17
N LYS A 126 1.50 -13.28 9.98
CA LYS A 126 1.45 -12.27 11.05
C LYS A 126 0.52 -12.69 12.19
N LEU A 127 -0.64 -13.24 11.87
CA LEU A 127 -1.59 -13.73 12.87
C LEU A 127 -0.98 -14.87 13.68
N ARG A 128 -0.33 -15.83 13.04
CA ARG A 128 0.37 -16.94 13.71
C ARG A 128 1.48 -16.43 14.64
N GLN A 129 2.24 -15.43 14.19
CA GLN A 129 3.27 -14.80 15.03
C GLN A 129 2.65 -14.13 16.26
N GLN A 130 1.55 -13.38 16.11
CA GLN A 130 0.87 -12.74 17.23
C GLN A 130 0.30 -13.75 18.23
N VAL A 131 -0.33 -14.81 17.73
CA VAL A 131 -0.84 -15.91 18.58
C VAL A 131 0.31 -16.55 19.34
N GLY A 132 1.42 -16.87 18.67
CA GLY A 132 2.58 -17.46 19.34
C GLY A 132 3.17 -16.57 20.45
N ILE A 133 3.20 -15.25 20.26
CA ILE A 133 3.63 -14.31 21.31
C ILE A 133 2.65 -14.32 22.48
N ILE A 134 1.35 -14.31 22.23
CA ILE A 134 0.31 -14.36 23.25
C ILE A 134 0.39 -15.67 24.04
N ASP A 135 0.57 -16.81 23.37
CA ASP A 135 0.72 -18.11 24.01
C ASP A 135 1.94 -18.14 24.93
N GLN A 136 3.10 -17.66 24.47
CA GLN A 136 4.31 -17.58 25.28
C GLN A 136 4.13 -16.67 26.51
N GLN A 137 3.45 -15.52 26.34
CA GLN A 137 3.15 -14.63 27.45
C GLN A 137 2.20 -15.29 28.46
N THR A 138 1.21 -16.02 27.96
CA THR A 138 0.24 -16.73 28.81
C THR A 138 0.93 -17.84 29.58
N GLU A 139 1.81 -18.61 28.97
CA GLU A 139 2.61 -19.65 29.65
C GLU A 139 3.53 -19.05 30.71
N ALA A 140 4.23 -17.95 30.39
CA ALA A 140 5.06 -17.26 31.35
C ALA A 140 4.25 -16.74 32.56
N GLN A 141 3.06 -16.17 32.31
CA GLN A 141 2.17 -15.76 33.39
C GLN A 141 1.67 -16.92 34.24
N LYS A 142 1.33 -18.05 33.63
CA LYS A 142 0.96 -19.28 34.36
C LYS A 142 2.07 -19.74 35.28
N MET A 143 3.31 -19.82 34.79
CA MET A 143 4.48 -20.18 35.59
C MET A 143 4.68 -19.26 36.80
N VAL A 144 4.50 -17.95 36.59
CA VAL A 144 4.61 -16.96 37.67
C VAL A 144 3.51 -17.19 38.72
N ILE A 145 2.25 -17.39 38.28
CA ILE A 145 1.13 -17.64 39.18
C ILE A 145 1.31 -18.95 39.95
N GLU A 146 1.74 -20.02 39.29
CA GLU A 146 2.03 -21.31 39.93
C GLU A 146 3.15 -21.19 40.95
N SER A 147 4.23 -20.49 40.61
CA SER A 147 5.33 -20.25 41.54
C SER A 147 4.90 -19.42 42.77
N GLN A 148 4.07 -18.41 42.57
CA GLN A 148 3.51 -17.63 43.66
C GLN A 148 2.53 -18.44 44.55
N ALA A 149 1.68 -19.25 43.93
CA ALA A 149 0.77 -20.13 44.63
C ALA A 149 1.52 -21.17 45.49
N LEU A 150 2.59 -21.76 44.95
CA LEU A 150 3.48 -22.66 45.67
C LEU A 150 4.19 -21.95 46.82
N ALA A 151 4.67 -20.72 46.61
CA ALA A 151 5.31 -19.94 47.67
C ALA A 151 4.32 -19.60 48.82
N GLN A 152 3.08 -19.22 48.45
CA GLN A 152 2.02 -18.97 49.45
C GLN A 152 1.63 -20.23 50.24
N LYS A 153 1.50 -21.37 49.53
CA LYS A 153 1.23 -22.66 50.20
C LYS A 153 2.30 -23.01 51.20
N ARG A 154 3.58 -22.91 50.80
CA ARG A 154 4.73 -23.18 51.71
C ARG A 154 4.74 -22.24 52.93
N ALA A 155 4.41 -20.93 52.71
CA ALA A 155 4.33 -19.98 53.79
C ALA A 155 3.20 -20.32 54.79
N GLN A 156 2.07 -20.84 54.31
CA GLN A 156 0.95 -21.29 55.14
C GLN A 156 1.26 -22.58 55.87
N GLU A 157 2.01 -23.50 55.27
CA GLU A 157 2.45 -24.78 55.87
C GLU A 157 3.63 -24.61 56.82
N GLY A 158 4.19 -23.39 56.92
CA GLY A 158 5.17 -23.01 57.92
C GLY A 158 6.62 -23.48 57.64
N TYR A 159 6.93 -23.87 56.42
CA TYR A 159 8.29 -24.26 56.05
C TYR A 159 8.79 -23.54 54.79
N THR A 160 10.13 -23.41 54.71
CA THR A 160 10.80 -22.80 53.57
C THR A 160 11.28 -23.84 52.57
N TYR A 161 11.56 -23.40 51.34
CA TYR A 161 12.10 -24.29 50.28
C TYR A 161 13.36 -25.05 50.70
N GLN A 162 14.20 -24.44 51.50
CA GLN A 162 15.41 -25.10 52.00
C GLN A 162 15.09 -26.22 53.00
N GLN A 163 14.04 -26.08 53.79
CA GLN A 163 13.59 -27.11 54.72
C GLN A 163 12.96 -28.28 53.97
N GLU A 164 12.15 -27.99 52.92
CA GLU A 164 11.56 -29.01 52.07
C GLU A 164 12.63 -29.85 51.38
N ARG A 165 13.67 -29.25 50.78
CA ARG A 165 14.82 -29.94 50.21
C ARG A 165 15.60 -30.74 51.25
N GLY A 166 15.70 -30.24 52.44
CA GLY A 166 16.33 -30.94 53.56
C GLY A 166 15.56 -32.23 53.90
N PHE A 167 14.24 -32.18 53.93
CA PHE A 167 13.42 -33.37 54.17
C PHE A 167 13.49 -34.37 53.06
N ASP A 168 13.50 -33.95 51.76
CA ASP A 168 13.63 -34.83 50.59
C ASP A 168 14.97 -35.55 50.64
N VAL A 169 16.07 -34.88 50.87
CA VAL A 169 17.41 -35.51 51.00
C VAL A 169 17.47 -36.48 52.18
N ALA A 170 16.91 -36.15 53.31
CA ALA A 170 16.86 -37.00 54.47
C ALA A 170 16.03 -38.28 54.19
N HIS A 171 14.91 -38.13 53.47
CA HIS A 171 14.07 -39.26 53.09
C HIS A 171 14.75 -40.19 52.09
N ASP A 172 15.49 -39.65 51.10
CA ASP A 172 16.25 -40.42 50.11
C ASP A 172 17.42 -41.16 50.76
N VAL A 173 18.08 -40.56 51.73
CA VAL A 173 19.14 -41.22 52.52
C VAL A 173 18.59 -42.38 53.35
N ALA A 174 17.43 -42.16 53.99
CA ALA A 174 16.78 -43.19 54.79
C ALA A 174 16.21 -44.36 53.96
N ARG A 175 15.99 -44.17 52.66
CA ARG A 175 15.48 -45.21 51.77
C ARG A 175 16.58 -46.05 51.15
N ASN A 176 17.84 -45.60 51.21
CA ASN A 176 19.02 -46.26 50.64
C ASN A 176 19.87 -46.99 51.69
N GLU A 177 19.44 -47.01 52.98
CA GLU A 177 19.92 -47.95 53.99
C GLU A 177 18.97 -49.15 54.06
#